data_de7c02551b85e8705df64c47c83a4898
#
_entry.id   de7c02551b85e8705df64c47c83a4898
#
_cell.length_a   1.000
_cell.length_b   1.000
_cell.length_c   1.000
_cell.angle_alpha   90.00
_cell.angle_beta   90.00
_cell.angle_gamma   90.00
#
_symmetry.space_group_name_H-M   'P 1'
#
loop_
_entity.id
_entity.type
_entity.pdbx_description
1 polymer ?
#
loop_
_entity_poly.entity_id
_entity_poly.type
_entity_poly.pdbx_seq_one_letter_code
_entity_poly.pdbx_strand_id
1 'polypeptide(L)'
;RLCRGLMMYFLLHVYGPVPVILDPEKVIDPEALSNTVRPSLDEMTQWITDDLEFAAKNAPEVAPDLGRYTRDYARFCLMKHCLNEGEHMEGYYQRAIDMYNELNTGKYDLFRTGSTPYVDLFKNANKFNKEIIMAVSCSPAADGNPKHGNANPFLMWALPSDVAKGDPFPMGGGWFQAFSMDKKYYDAFESNDGRLKTIVTSYKDKNGVVINKDNLGVRWNGYIINKFPQETMTTFQGTDIPLARWADVLLMYAEAEVRKTGTVPSVAAINAVNQVRKRAGLSDLPSVTTNTKD
;
A
#
# COMPACT_ATOMS: atom_id res chain seq x y z
N ARG A 1 -3.61 -16.84 13.19
CA ARG A 1 -2.89 -17.20 11.98
C ARG A 1 -2.53 -15.96 11.15
N LEU A 2 -3.48 -15.17 10.63
CA LEU A 2 -3.17 -14.02 9.76
C LEU A 2 -2.13 -13.06 10.36
N CYS A 3 -2.30 -12.64 11.63
CA CYS A 3 -1.31 -11.77 12.27
C CYS A 3 0.08 -12.41 12.34
N ARG A 4 0.16 -13.71 12.65
CA ARG A 4 1.44 -14.41 12.72
C ARG A 4 2.10 -14.49 11.34
N GLY A 5 1.36 -14.89 10.31
CA GLY A 5 1.86 -14.93 8.94
C GLY A 5 2.35 -13.57 8.46
N LEU A 6 1.60 -12.47 8.74
CA LEU A 6 2.03 -11.11 8.41
C LEU A 6 3.31 -10.69 9.15
N MET A 7 3.42 -10.98 10.44
CA MET A 7 4.64 -10.64 11.19
C MET A 7 5.85 -11.40 10.65
N MET A 8 5.69 -12.71 10.38
CA MET A 8 6.75 -13.51 9.76
C MET A 8 7.12 -12.99 8.36
N TYR A 9 6.12 -12.57 7.55
CA TYR A 9 6.35 -11.97 6.24
C TYR A 9 7.24 -10.71 6.35
N PHE A 10 6.92 -9.78 7.25
CA PHE A 10 7.75 -8.59 7.43
C PHE A 10 9.14 -8.93 7.96
N LEU A 11 9.25 -9.87 8.90
CA LEU A 11 10.55 -10.31 9.43
C LEU A 11 11.40 -10.93 8.33
N LEU A 12 10.81 -11.78 7.49
CA LEU A 12 11.50 -12.42 6.36
C LEU A 12 12.07 -11.38 5.40
N HIS A 13 11.28 -10.37 5.04
CA HIS A 13 11.69 -9.36 4.03
C HIS A 13 12.69 -8.32 4.57
N VAL A 14 12.76 -8.12 5.88
CA VAL A 14 13.68 -7.15 6.50
C VAL A 14 15.00 -7.83 6.94
N TYR A 15 14.89 -9.03 7.51
CA TYR A 15 16.03 -9.70 8.18
C TYR A 15 16.42 -11.04 7.58
N GLY A 16 15.71 -11.50 6.55
CA GLY A 16 15.79 -12.88 6.08
C GLY A 16 15.10 -13.84 7.06
N PRO A 17 15.27 -15.15 6.90
CA PRO A 17 14.69 -16.12 7.83
C PRO A 17 15.17 -15.85 9.26
N VAL A 18 14.25 -15.83 10.22
CA VAL A 18 14.54 -15.61 11.64
C VAL A 18 14.00 -16.77 12.48
N PRO A 19 14.60 -17.08 13.64
CA PRO A 19 14.04 -18.06 14.56
C PRO A 19 12.61 -17.70 14.98
N VAL A 20 11.70 -18.66 14.88
CA VAL A 20 10.28 -18.52 15.25
C VAL A 20 9.82 -19.74 16.02
N ILE A 21 9.11 -19.52 17.14
CA ILE A 21 8.41 -20.59 17.85
C ILE A 21 6.95 -20.58 17.36
N LEU A 22 6.60 -21.60 16.57
CA LEU A 22 5.27 -21.73 15.98
C LEU A 22 4.24 -22.28 16.97
N ASP A 23 4.66 -23.07 17.95
CA ASP A 23 3.82 -23.66 18.97
C ASP A 23 3.61 -22.66 20.13
N PRO A 24 2.38 -22.17 20.36
CA PRO A 24 2.12 -21.19 21.40
C PRO A 24 2.39 -21.73 22.83
N GLU A 25 2.33 -23.04 23.03
CA GLU A 25 2.60 -23.66 24.35
C GLU A 25 4.10 -23.61 24.70
N LYS A 26 4.97 -23.51 23.69
CA LYS A 26 6.41 -23.43 23.85
C LYS A 26 6.98 -22.01 23.92
N VAL A 27 6.14 -20.99 23.76
CA VAL A 27 6.62 -19.58 23.72
C VAL A 27 7.25 -19.14 25.07
N ILE A 28 6.81 -19.73 26.17
CA ILE A 28 7.34 -19.44 27.51
C ILE A 28 8.31 -20.51 28.04
N ASP A 29 8.60 -21.54 27.23
CA ASP A 29 9.51 -22.61 27.59
C ASP A 29 10.98 -22.15 27.40
N PRO A 30 11.79 -22.05 28.49
CA PRO A 30 13.18 -21.61 28.38
C PRO A 30 14.04 -22.53 27.53
N GLU A 31 13.75 -23.83 27.49
CA GLU A 31 14.49 -24.79 26.68
C GLU A 31 14.17 -24.59 25.20
N ALA A 32 12.90 -24.41 24.83
CA ALA A 32 12.49 -24.09 23.49
C ALA A 32 13.09 -22.77 23.01
N LEU A 33 13.12 -21.74 23.86
CA LEU A 33 13.73 -20.45 23.55
C LEU A 33 15.24 -20.53 23.31
N SER A 34 15.96 -21.30 24.12
CA SER A 34 17.42 -21.44 24.00
C SER A 34 17.85 -22.30 22.82
N ASN A 35 16.97 -23.19 22.34
CA ASN A 35 17.25 -24.11 21.25
C ASN A 35 16.67 -23.66 19.91
N THR A 36 16.12 -22.44 19.80
CA THR A 36 15.63 -21.93 18.52
C THR A 36 16.77 -21.73 17.53
N VAL A 37 16.61 -22.28 16.34
CA VAL A 37 17.55 -22.13 15.21
C VAL A 37 16.91 -21.32 14.09
N ARG A 38 17.75 -20.70 13.28
CA ARG A 38 17.29 -20.01 12.08
C ARG A 38 16.80 -21.05 11.05
N PRO A 39 15.56 -20.99 10.57
CA PRO A 39 15.08 -21.88 9.51
C PRO A 39 15.75 -21.55 8.18
N SER A 40 15.59 -22.44 7.20
CA SER A 40 15.87 -22.11 5.80
C SER A 40 14.86 -21.08 5.26
N LEU A 41 15.19 -20.48 4.12
CA LEU A 41 14.29 -19.57 3.41
C LEU A 41 12.97 -20.27 3.07
N ASP A 42 13.07 -21.48 2.49
CA ASP A 42 11.89 -22.25 2.06
C ASP A 42 10.99 -22.65 3.23
N GLU A 43 11.58 -23.05 4.36
CA GLU A 43 10.81 -23.39 5.57
C GLU A 43 10.02 -22.20 6.09
N MET A 44 10.68 -21.03 6.24
CA MET A 44 9.97 -19.82 6.72
C MET A 44 8.93 -19.35 5.71
N THR A 45 9.21 -19.42 4.42
CA THR A 45 8.27 -19.12 3.36
C THR A 45 7.05 -20.03 3.44
N GLN A 46 7.25 -21.34 3.66
CA GLN A 46 6.14 -22.29 3.81
C GLN A 46 5.30 -22.01 5.08
N TRP A 47 5.93 -21.69 6.22
CA TRP A 47 5.19 -21.32 7.44
C TRP A 47 4.31 -20.10 7.25
N ILE A 48 4.80 -19.08 6.52
CA ILE A 48 4.01 -17.89 6.16
C ILE A 48 2.83 -18.31 5.28
N THR A 49 3.09 -19.12 4.27
CA THR A 49 2.06 -19.63 3.36
C THR A 49 0.96 -20.37 4.12
N ASP A 50 1.33 -21.32 4.98
CA ASP A 50 0.36 -22.12 5.76
C ASP A 50 -0.55 -21.26 6.65
N ASP A 51 0.02 -20.21 7.26
CA ASP A 51 -0.75 -19.28 8.09
C ASP A 51 -1.69 -18.40 7.28
N LEU A 52 -1.22 -17.89 6.14
CA LEU A 52 -2.03 -17.06 5.26
C LEU A 52 -3.12 -17.86 4.54
N GLU A 53 -2.84 -19.08 4.09
CA GLU A 53 -3.85 -20.01 3.51
C GLU A 53 -4.91 -20.37 4.53
N PHE A 54 -4.50 -20.70 5.76
CA PHE A 54 -5.47 -20.97 6.83
C PHE A 54 -6.40 -19.76 7.03
N ALA A 55 -5.84 -18.57 7.07
CA ALA A 55 -6.61 -17.33 7.23
C ALA A 55 -7.51 -17.06 6.02
N ALA A 56 -7.03 -17.27 4.80
CA ALA A 56 -7.79 -17.10 3.56
C ALA A 56 -9.00 -18.05 3.46
N LYS A 57 -8.94 -19.19 4.14
CA LYS A 57 -10.06 -20.16 4.21
C LYS A 57 -11.01 -19.89 5.37
N ASN A 58 -10.50 -19.48 6.54
CA ASN A 58 -11.22 -19.54 7.80
C ASN A 58 -11.53 -18.16 8.43
N ALA A 59 -10.92 -17.08 7.96
CA ALA A 59 -11.24 -15.75 8.47
C ALA A 59 -12.68 -15.35 8.11
N PRO A 60 -13.31 -14.43 8.86
CA PRO A 60 -14.65 -13.97 8.55
C PRO A 60 -14.69 -13.28 7.18
N GLU A 61 -15.77 -13.48 6.45
CA GLU A 61 -16.00 -12.86 5.15
C GLU A 61 -16.29 -11.37 5.27
N VAL A 62 -17.01 -11.00 6.31
CA VAL A 62 -17.32 -9.62 6.68
C VAL A 62 -16.74 -9.35 8.05
N ALA A 63 -16.02 -8.25 8.20
CA ALA A 63 -15.49 -7.85 9.49
C ALA A 63 -16.61 -7.45 10.44
N PRO A 64 -16.60 -7.88 11.71
CA PRO A 64 -17.58 -7.44 12.70
C PRO A 64 -17.49 -5.93 12.97
N ASP A 65 -16.27 -5.39 12.89
CA ASP A 65 -15.95 -3.97 13.07
C ASP A 65 -15.04 -3.50 11.94
N LEU A 66 -15.09 -2.21 11.61
CA LEU A 66 -14.19 -1.59 10.64
C LEU A 66 -12.72 -1.73 11.07
N GLY A 67 -11.86 -2.05 10.12
CA GLY A 67 -10.43 -2.24 10.37
C GLY A 67 -10.07 -3.63 10.94
N ARG A 68 -11.03 -4.54 11.10
CA ARG A 68 -10.74 -5.95 11.42
C ARG A 68 -10.36 -6.74 10.17
N TYR A 69 -9.53 -7.73 10.36
CA TYR A 69 -9.06 -8.59 9.27
C TYR A 69 -10.17 -9.50 8.74
N THR A 70 -10.24 -9.58 7.42
CA THR A 70 -11.19 -10.40 6.68
C THR A 70 -10.50 -11.49 5.88
N ARG A 71 -11.28 -12.42 5.37
CA ARG A 71 -10.83 -13.44 4.42
C ARG A 71 -10.21 -12.81 3.17
N ASP A 72 -10.81 -11.77 2.63
CA ASP A 72 -10.29 -11.10 1.43
C ASP A 72 -8.95 -10.38 1.68
N TYR A 73 -8.75 -9.82 2.89
CA TYR A 73 -7.45 -9.29 3.24
C TYR A 73 -6.40 -10.40 3.38
N ALA A 74 -6.76 -11.55 3.91
CA ALA A 74 -5.86 -12.71 3.96
C ALA A 74 -5.49 -13.21 2.55
N ARG A 75 -6.45 -13.26 1.62
CA ARG A 75 -6.21 -13.58 0.20
C ARG A 75 -5.26 -12.58 -0.46
N PHE A 76 -5.46 -11.31 -0.20
CA PHE A 76 -4.54 -10.25 -0.68
C PHE A 76 -3.12 -10.46 -0.15
N CYS A 77 -2.97 -10.74 1.14
CA CYS A 77 -1.65 -10.99 1.76
C CYS A 77 -0.99 -12.24 1.19
N LEU A 78 -1.75 -13.31 1.00
CA LEU A 78 -1.28 -14.55 0.38
C LEU A 78 -0.86 -14.32 -1.08
N MET A 79 -1.66 -13.59 -1.84
CA MET A 79 -1.33 -13.21 -3.22
C MET A 79 0.00 -12.48 -3.29
N LYS A 80 0.19 -11.47 -2.44
CA LYS A 80 1.42 -10.69 -2.38
C LYS A 80 2.63 -11.52 -1.96
N HIS A 81 2.45 -12.39 -0.96
CA HIS A 81 3.48 -13.31 -0.52
C HIS A 81 3.89 -14.26 -1.64
N CYS A 82 2.94 -14.93 -2.28
CA CYS A 82 3.24 -15.85 -3.38
C CYS A 82 3.88 -15.16 -4.59
N LEU A 83 3.50 -13.91 -4.87
CA LEU A 83 4.14 -13.14 -5.95
C LEU A 83 5.62 -12.85 -5.62
N ASN A 84 5.94 -12.49 -4.38
CA ASN A 84 7.30 -12.17 -3.98
C ASN A 84 8.21 -13.41 -3.96
N GLU A 85 7.68 -14.55 -3.52
CA GLU A 85 8.46 -15.78 -3.34
C GLU A 85 8.43 -16.73 -4.56
N GLY A 86 7.71 -16.36 -5.61
CA GLY A 86 7.51 -17.23 -6.78
C GLY A 86 8.77 -17.52 -7.59
N GLU A 87 9.86 -16.77 -7.39
CA GLU A 87 11.13 -17.02 -8.08
C GLU A 87 11.82 -18.32 -7.56
N HIS A 88 11.69 -18.62 -6.28
CA HIS A 88 12.33 -19.80 -5.66
C HIS A 88 11.32 -20.86 -5.20
N MET A 89 10.04 -20.53 -5.09
CA MET A 89 8.99 -21.46 -4.69
C MET A 89 8.13 -21.89 -5.87
N GLU A 90 8.24 -23.14 -6.29
CA GLU A 90 7.48 -23.66 -7.41
C GLU A 90 5.97 -23.52 -7.20
N GLY A 91 5.25 -23.10 -8.24
CA GLY A 91 3.80 -22.97 -8.24
C GLY A 91 3.26 -21.71 -7.56
N TYR A 92 4.09 -20.86 -6.93
CA TYR A 92 3.61 -19.70 -6.18
C TYR A 92 3.02 -18.61 -7.09
N TYR A 93 3.53 -18.39 -8.30
CA TYR A 93 2.87 -17.49 -9.24
C TYR A 93 1.45 -17.95 -9.62
N GLN A 94 1.23 -19.28 -9.73
CA GLN A 94 -0.12 -19.80 -9.93
C GLN A 94 -1.01 -19.55 -8.71
N ARG A 95 -0.50 -19.76 -7.50
CA ARG A 95 -1.26 -19.45 -6.26
C ARG A 95 -1.65 -17.98 -6.18
N ALA A 96 -0.76 -17.07 -6.61
CA ALA A 96 -1.10 -15.63 -6.67
C ALA A 96 -2.26 -15.38 -7.65
N ILE A 97 -2.26 -16.03 -8.82
CA ILE A 97 -3.37 -15.97 -9.80
C ILE A 97 -4.66 -16.57 -9.22
N ASP A 98 -4.57 -17.66 -8.46
CA ASP A 98 -5.74 -18.28 -7.83
C ASP A 98 -6.38 -17.33 -6.79
N MET A 99 -5.57 -16.61 -6.02
CA MET A 99 -6.08 -15.59 -5.09
C MET A 99 -6.74 -14.42 -5.80
N TYR A 100 -6.21 -14.00 -6.97
CA TYR A 100 -6.91 -13.05 -7.82
C TYR A 100 -8.30 -13.55 -8.22
N ASN A 101 -8.41 -14.78 -8.67
CA ASN A 101 -9.69 -15.38 -9.08
C ASN A 101 -10.69 -15.42 -7.93
N GLU A 102 -10.23 -15.74 -6.72
CA GLU A 102 -11.08 -15.73 -5.52
C GLU A 102 -11.53 -14.33 -5.09
N LEU A 103 -10.74 -13.30 -5.37
CA LEU A 103 -11.06 -11.89 -5.09
C LEU A 103 -11.92 -11.26 -6.18
N ASN A 104 -11.82 -11.73 -7.43
CA ASN A 104 -12.50 -11.16 -8.60
C ASN A 104 -13.98 -11.60 -8.71
N THR A 105 -14.75 -11.30 -7.70
CA THR A 105 -16.18 -11.66 -7.60
C THR A 105 -17.14 -10.53 -7.97
N GLY A 106 -16.61 -9.36 -8.34
CA GLY A 106 -17.40 -8.14 -8.54
C GLY A 106 -17.69 -7.35 -7.26
N LYS A 107 -17.20 -7.83 -6.10
CA LYS A 107 -17.29 -7.13 -4.81
C LYS A 107 -16.43 -5.85 -4.82
N TYR A 108 -15.27 -5.90 -5.46
CA TYR A 108 -14.30 -4.82 -5.54
C TYR A 108 -14.25 -4.22 -6.94
N ASP A 109 -13.99 -2.93 -7.03
CA ASP A 109 -13.75 -2.19 -8.27
C ASP A 109 -12.90 -0.96 -8.01
N LEU A 110 -12.25 -0.43 -9.06
CA LEU A 110 -11.50 0.81 -8.97
C LEU A 110 -12.42 2.01 -8.68
N PHE A 111 -11.99 2.90 -7.82
CA PHE A 111 -12.68 4.15 -7.57
C PHE A 111 -12.53 5.09 -8.77
N ARG A 112 -13.67 5.47 -9.40
CA ARG A 112 -13.72 6.28 -10.61
C ARG A 112 -14.60 7.52 -10.47
N THR A 113 -15.09 7.82 -9.27
CA THR A 113 -16.00 8.94 -9.02
C THR A 113 -15.22 10.25 -8.90
N GLY A 114 -15.83 11.34 -9.39
CA GLY A 114 -15.26 12.69 -9.34
C GLY A 114 -14.39 13.04 -10.55
N SER A 115 -13.95 14.29 -10.59
CA SER A 115 -13.10 14.83 -11.66
C SER A 115 -11.62 14.44 -11.51
N THR A 116 -11.23 14.00 -10.32
CA THR A 116 -9.87 13.59 -9.97
C THR A 116 -9.88 12.28 -9.16
N PRO A 117 -10.32 11.16 -9.76
CA PRO A 117 -10.63 9.94 -9.03
C PRO A 117 -9.49 9.44 -8.12
N TYR A 118 -8.24 9.56 -8.56
CA TYR A 118 -7.11 9.12 -7.73
C TYR A 118 -6.91 9.99 -6.48
N VAL A 119 -7.12 11.30 -6.60
CA VAL A 119 -7.05 12.23 -5.45
C VAL A 119 -8.24 12.01 -4.53
N ASP A 120 -9.44 11.88 -5.14
CA ASP A 120 -10.70 11.75 -4.41
C ASP A 120 -10.80 10.43 -3.64
N LEU A 121 -10.14 9.37 -4.11
CA LEU A 121 -10.05 8.07 -3.45
C LEU A 121 -9.63 8.16 -1.97
N PHE A 122 -8.70 9.06 -1.65
CA PHE A 122 -8.10 9.17 -0.32
C PHE A 122 -8.77 10.20 0.59
N LYS A 123 -9.86 10.84 0.14
CA LYS A 123 -10.63 11.78 0.94
C LYS A 123 -11.49 11.11 1.99
N ASN A 124 -11.75 11.80 3.08
CA ASN A 124 -12.59 11.34 4.19
C ASN A 124 -14.00 10.92 3.75
N ALA A 125 -14.59 11.67 2.82
CA ALA A 125 -15.91 11.36 2.26
C ALA A 125 -15.98 10.03 1.49
N ASN A 126 -14.85 9.50 1.07
CA ASN A 126 -14.75 8.30 0.23
C ASN A 126 -14.13 7.10 0.95
N LYS A 127 -14.16 7.11 2.28
CA LYS A 127 -13.78 5.93 3.07
C LYS A 127 -14.63 4.72 2.69
N PHE A 128 -14.06 3.54 2.84
CA PHE A 128 -14.77 2.26 2.61
C PHE A 128 -15.41 2.11 1.23
N ASN A 129 -14.91 2.84 0.23
CA ASN A 129 -15.34 2.65 -1.15
C ASN A 129 -14.92 1.24 -1.67
N LYS A 130 -15.48 0.84 -2.83
CA LYS A 130 -15.26 -0.50 -3.39
C LYS A 130 -13.82 -0.83 -3.77
N GLU A 131 -12.93 0.13 -3.84
CA GLU A 131 -11.51 -0.16 -4.11
C GLU A 131 -10.77 -0.64 -2.86
N ILE A 132 -11.25 -0.32 -1.65
CA ILE A 132 -10.56 -0.60 -0.40
C ILE A 132 -10.90 -2.02 0.08
N ILE A 133 -9.89 -2.89 0.11
CA ILE A 133 -9.99 -4.25 0.68
C ILE A 133 -9.70 -4.19 2.18
N MET A 134 -8.67 -3.43 2.56
CA MET A 134 -8.29 -3.22 3.96
C MET A 134 -7.65 -1.85 4.14
N ALA A 135 -8.00 -1.18 5.22
CA ALA A 135 -7.38 0.07 5.63
C ALA A 135 -7.24 0.14 7.16
N VAL A 136 -6.25 0.88 7.62
CA VAL A 136 -6.26 1.39 8.99
C VAL A 136 -7.30 2.51 9.03
N SER A 137 -8.37 2.29 9.78
CA SER A 137 -9.42 3.28 9.95
C SER A 137 -8.95 4.40 10.86
N CYS A 138 -8.94 5.61 10.35
CA CYS A 138 -8.47 6.80 11.06
C CYS A 138 -9.65 7.71 11.41
N SER A 139 -9.62 8.24 12.63
CA SER A 139 -10.57 9.23 13.11
C SER A 139 -9.86 10.16 14.08
N PRO A 140 -9.67 11.43 13.76
CA PRO A 140 -9.12 12.38 14.72
C PRO A 140 -10.12 12.55 15.88
N ALA A 141 -9.60 12.81 17.07
CA ALA A 141 -10.44 13.16 18.20
C ALA A 141 -11.22 14.47 17.91
N ALA A 142 -12.44 14.58 18.41
CA ALA A 142 -13.28 15.75 18.22
C ALA A 142 -12.66 17.05 18.80
N ASP A 143 -11.82 16.91 19.85
CA ASP A 143 -11.08 17.99 20.47
C ASP A 143 -9.74 18.30 19.77
N GLY A 144 -9.42 17.59 18.70
CA GLY A 144 -8.16 17.72 17.97
C GLY A 144 -6.94 17.11 18.68
N ASN A 145 -7.13 16.46 19.83
CA ASN A 145 -6.04 15.82 20.55
C ASN A 145 -5.72 14.44 19.99
N PRO A 146 -4.53 14.22 19.40
CA PRO A 146 -4.18 12.93 18.77
C PRO A 146 -4.16 11.75 19.73
N LYS A 147 -4.08 12.00 21.05
CA LYS A 147 -4.12 10.95 22.08
C LYS A 147 -5.51 10.37 22.29
N HIS A 148 -6.55 11.05 21.82
CA HIS A 148 -7.94 10.65 22.00
C HIS A 148 -8.56 10.02 20.74
N GLY A 149 -7.80 9.89 19.67
CA GLY A 149 -8.27 9.31 18.42
C GLY A 149 -7.18 8.52 17.69
N ASN A 150 -7.57 7.78 16.68
CA ASN A 150 -6.67 7.09 15.76
C ASN A 150 -6.55 7.92 14.47
N ALA A 151 -5.73 8.95 14.49
CA ALA A 151 -5.59 9.87 13.38
C ALA A 151 -4.49 9.44 12.39
N ASN A 152 -4.61 9.86 11.13
CA ASN A 152 -3.60 9.68 10.12
C ASN A 152 -2.47 10.72 10.29
N PRO A 153 -1.26 10.32 10.70
CA PRO A 153 -0.14 11.23 10.91
C PRO A 153 0.68 11.49 9.64
N PHE A 154 0.30 10.94 8.49
CA PHE A 154 1.16 10.88 7.29
C PHE A 154 1.72 12.25 6.89
N LEU A 155 0.86 13.27 6.83
CA LEU A 155 1.30 14.61 6.43
C LEU A 155 2.24 15.28 7.45
N MET A 156 2.16 14.91 8.73
CA MET A 156 3.11 15.41 9.74
C MET A 156 4.54 15.01 9.43
N TRP A 157 4.71 13.85 8.80
CA TRP A 157 6.00 13.30 8.39
C TRP A 157 6.39 13.66 6.95
N ALA A 158 5.41 14.01 6.10
CA ALA A 158 5.65 14.34 4.70
C ALA A 158 5.87 15.84 4.46
N LEU A 159 5.37 16.72 5.35
CA LEU A 159 5.45 18.16 5.18
C LEU A 159 6.66 18.77 5.90
N PRO A 160 7.41 19.66 5.23
CA PRO A 160 8.35 20.57 5.89
C PRO A 160 7.66 21.41 6.97
N SER A 161 8.36 21.71 8.06
CA SER A 161 7.79 22.43 9.21
C SER A 161 7.50 23.91 8.95
N ASP A 162 8.07 24.47 7.90
CA ASP A 162 7.96 25.88 7.50
C ASP A 162 6.89 26.17 6.45
N VAL A 163 6.17 25.16 5.97
CA VAL A 163 5.05 25.37 5.01
C VAL A 163 4.04 26.35 5.59
N ALA A 164 3.72 27.41 4.82
CA ALA A 164 2.70 28.39 5.21
C ALA A 164 1.29 27.79 5.19
N LYS A 165 0.40 28.36 6.00
CA LYS A 165 -1.04 28.07 5.89
C LYS A 165 -1.58 28.59 4.57
N GLY A 166 -2.40 27.82 3.90
CA GLY A 166 -3.03 28.17 2.63
C GLY A 166 -3.28 26.92 1.78
N ASP A 167 -3.72 27.11 0.54
CA ASP A 167 -3.92 26.02 -0.40
C ASP A 167 -2.56 25.49 -0.88
N PRO A 168 -2.31 24.18 -0.91
CA PRO A 168 -3.20 23.06 -0.54
C PRO A 168 -3.07 22.62 0.94
N PHE A 169 -2.43 23.40 1.79
CA PHE A 169 -2.14 23.05 3.19
C PHE A 169 -2.80 24.03 4.16
N PRO A 170 -4.13 23.94 4.42
CA PRO A 170 -4.85 24.90 5.26
C PRO A 170 -4.31 24.98 6.70
N MET A 171 -3.69 23.91 7.21
CA MET A 171 -3.03 23.91 8.52
C MET A 171 -1.56 24.32 8.47
N GLY A 172 -0.98 24.42 7.28
CA GLY A 172 0.47 24.66 7.11
C GLY A 172 1.32 23.42 7.32
N GLY A 173 2.57 23.62 7.74
CA GLY A 173 3.60 22.60 7.79
C GLY A 173 3.43 21.50 8.81
N GLY A 174 4.17 20.43 8.57
CA GLY A 174 4.30 19.28 9.46
C GLY A 174 5.39 19.46 10.52
N TRP A 175 5.99 18.35 10.92
CA TRP A 175 7.12 18.34 11.87
C TRP A 175 8.45 18.45 11.14
N PHE A 176 8.69 17.56 10.20
CA PHE A 176 9.87 17.54 9.32
C PHE A 176 9.58 16.61 8.15
N GLN A 177 10.24 16.86 7.03
CA GLN A 177 10.05 16.04 5.84
C GLN A 177 10.85 14.72 5.99
N ALA A 178 10.26 13.72 6.66
CA ALA A 178 10.87 12.40 6.84
C ALA A 178 10.88 11.57 5.56
N PHE A 179 9.85 11.75 4.72
CA PHE A 179 9.77 11.13 3.40
C PHE A 179 9.34 12.15 2.35
N SER A 180 9.96 12.01 1.21
CA SER A 180 9.76 12.86 0.05
C SER A 180 9.87 12.01 -1.22
N MET A 181 9.45 12.56 -2.34
CA MET A 181 9.67 11.96 -3.65
C MET A 181 10.88 12.62 -4.31
N ASP A 182 11.86 11.81 -4.69
CA ASP A 182 12.97 12.26 -5.52
C ASP A 182 12.44 12.66 -6.91
N LYS A 183 13.06 13.70 -7.49
CA LYS A 183 12.71 14.22 -8.82
C LYS A 183 12.72 13.15 -9.91
N LYS A 184 13.65 12.19 -9.86
CA LYS A 184 13.75 11.10 -10.86
C LYS A 184 12.49 10.24 -10.92
N TYR A 185 11.82 10.01 -9.79
CA TYR A 185 10.56 9.28 -9.75
C TYR A 185 9.38 10.12 -10.24
N TYR A 186 9.41 11.43 -9.96
CA TYR A 186 8.43 12.37 -10.50
C TYR A 186 8.53 12.45 -12.02
N ASP A 187 9.73 12.54 -12.56
CA ASP A 187 10.00 12.63 -13.99
C ASP A 187 9.65 11.34 -14.76
N ALA A 188 9.49 10.21 -14.06
CA ALA A 188 9.05 8.96 -14.65
C ALA A 188 7.52 8.89 -14.91
N PHE A 189 6.74 9.83 -14.36
CA PHE A 189 5.32 9.92 -14.67
C PHE A 189 5.09 10.53 -16.05
N GLU A 190 4.08 10.05 -16.77
CA GLU A 190 3.58 10.74 -17.95
C GLU A 190 2.97 12.09 -17.55
N SER A 191 3.15 13.13 -18.36
CA SER A 191 2.75 14.51 -18.02
C SER A 191 1.24 14.69 -17.78
N ASN A 192 0.41 13.81 -18.35
CA ASN A 192 -1.04 13.77 -18.17
C ASN A 192 -1.51 12.83 -17.06
N ASP A 193 -0.58 12.24 -16.30
CA ASP A 193 -0.94 11.31 -15.23
C ASP A 193 -1.66 12.03 -14.08
N GLY A 194 -2.91 11.66 -13.84
CA GLY A 194 -3.74 12.25 -12.81
C GLY A 194 -3.19 12.08 -11.38
N ARG A 195 -2.27 11.14 -11.16
CA ARG A 195 -1.59 10.92 -9.87
C ARG A 195 -0.62 12.04 -9.53
N LEU A 196 -0.11 12.78 -10.52
CA LEU A 196 0.74 13.95 -10.32
C LEU A 196 0.08 15.02 -9.43
N LYS A 197 -1.26 15.08 -9.42
CA LYS A 197 -2.02 16.00 -8.55
C LYS A 197 -1.86 15.70 -7.05
N THR A 198 -1.33 14.53 -6.69
CA THR A 198 -1.00 14.19 -5.31
C THR A 198 0.45 14.49 -4.95
N ILE A 199 1.19 15.18 -5.81
CA ILE A 199 2.59 15.50 -5.60
C ILE A 199 2.74 17.02 -5.70
N VAL A 200 3.26 17.64 -4.64
CA VAL A 200 3.49 19.09 -4.59
C VAL A 200 4.96 19.36 -4.85
N THR A 201 5.22 20.10 -5.92
CA THR A 201 6.57 20.40 -6.41
C THR A 201 7.13 21.74 -5.91
N SER A 202 6.27 22.56 -5.28
CA SER A 202 6.66 23.83 -4.64
C SER A 202 5.66 24.22 -3.56
N TYR A 203 6.10 24.97 -2.58
CA TYR A 203 5.24 25.54 -1.54
C TYR A 203 5.73 26.93 -1.14
N LYS A 204 4.87 27.71 -0.46
CA LYS A 204 5.29 28.94 0.22
C LYS A 204 5.68 28.63 1.65
N ASP A 205 6.83 29.16 2.08
CA ASP A 205 7.21 29.11 3.49
C ASP A 205 6.45 30.18 4.31
N LYS A 206 6.62 30.16 5.63
CA LYS A 206 6.00 31.10 6.57
C LYS A 206 6.39 32.57 6.34
N ASN A 207 7.46 32.83 5.59
CA ASN A 207 7.94 34.16 5.22
C ASN A 207 7.44 34.58 3.83
N GLY A 208 6.61 33.72 3.16
CA GLY A 208 6.09 33.97 1.83
C GLY A 208 7.06 33.63 0.69
N VAL A 209 8.22 33.04 1.00
CA VAL A 209 9.20 32.63 -0.01
C VAL A 209 8.72 31.34 -0.68
N VAL A 210 8.81 31.28 -2.01
CA VAL A 210 8.50 30.07 -2.78
C VAL A 210 9.69 29.12 -2.70
N ILE A 211 9.46 27.98 -2.08
CA ILE A 211 10.44 26.87 -1.98
C ILE A 211 10.13 25.84 -3.07
N ASN A 212 11.14 25.44 -3.82
CA ASN A 212 11.07 24.43 -4.87
C ASN A 212 12.47 23.80 -5.07
N LYS A 213 12.63 22.96 -6.09
CA LYS A 213 13.90 22.28 -6.37
C LYS A 213 15.08 23.22 -6.70
N ASP A 214 14.81 24.44 -7.19
CA ASP A 214 15.83 25.40 -7.59
C ASP A 214 16.13 26.41 -6.48
N ASN A 215 15.26 26.53 -5.50
CA ASN A 215 15.38 27.38 -4.32
C ASN A 215 15.15 26.53 -3.06
N LEU A 216 16.06 25.61 -2.85
CA LEU A 216 16.00 24.68 -1.71
C LEU A 216 16.27 25.47 -0.42
N GLY A 217 15.22 25.73 0.33
CA GLY A 217 15.36 26.08 1.73
C GLY A 217 16.03 24.92 2.50
N VAL A 218 16.55 25.20 3.68
CA VAL A 218 17.32 24.27 4.54
C VAL A 218 16.56 22.96 4.87
N ARG A 219 15.30 22.82 4.45
CA ARG A 219 14.39 21.74 4.86
C ARG A 219 13.67 21.01 3.73
N TRP A 220 14.04 21.29 2.49
CA TRP A 220 13.48 20.59 1.34
C TRP A 220 14.32 19.37 0.97
N ASN A 221 13.76 18.17 1.18
CA ASN A 221 14.43 16.90 0.84
C ASN A 221 13.94 16.29 -0.48
N GLY A 222 12.92 16.88 -1.10
CA GLY A 222 12.29 16.41 -2.33
C GLY A 222 10.83 16.82 -2.42
N TYR A 223 10.12 16.38 -3.45
CA TYR A 223 8.71 16.73 -3.65
C TYR A 223 7.81 16.16 -2.55
N ILE A 224 6.80 16.94 -2.16
CA ILE A 224 5.90 16.58 -1.09
C ILE A 224 4.85 15.58 -1.60
N ILE A 225 4.73 14.44 -0.92
CA ILE A 225 3.69 13.45 -1.19
C ILE A 225 2.42 13.89 -0.44
N ASN A 226 1.45 14.44 -1.18
CA ASN A 226 0.15 14.90 -0.66
C ASN A 226 -0.98 13.92 -1.01
N LYS A 227 -0.72 12.63 -0.85
CA LYS A 227 -1.69 11.57 -1.15
C LYS A 227 -2.90 11.60 -0.22
N PHE A 228 -2.68 11.97 1.04
CA PHE A 228 -3.72 12.13 2.05
C PHE A 228 -3.91 13.63 2.32
N PRO A 229 -4.92 14.27 1.70
CA PRO A 229 -5.07 15.73 1.78
C PRO A 229 -5.39 16.22 3.19
N GLN A 230 -5.02 17.47 3.48
CA GLN A 230 -5.49 18.16 4.67
C GLN A 230 -6.95 18.59 4.48
N GLU A 231 -7.90 17.86 5.04
CA GLU A 231 -9.32 18.14 4.92
C GLU A 231 -9.93 18.79 6.17
N THR A 232 -9.23 18.70 7.30
CA THR A 232 -9.67 19.29 8.58
C THR A 232 -8.64 20.30 9.06
N MET A 233 -9.09 21.23 9.92
CA MET A 233 -8.22 22.22 10.55
C MET A 233 -7.42 21.66 11.73
N THR A 234 -7.27 20.34 11.79
CA THR A 234 -6.45 19.63 12.77
C THR A 234 -5.15 19.13 12.16
N THR A 235 -4.12 19.06 12.96
CA THR A 235 -2.80 18.56 12.58
C THR A 235 -2.84 17.11 12.09
N PHE A 236 -3.70 16.30 12.68
CA PHE A 236 -3.89 14.90 12.35
C PHE A 236 -5.20 14.73 11.58
N GLN A 237 -5.13 14.05 10.46
CA GLN A 237 -6.26 13.90 9.55
C GLN A 237 -7.07 12.63 9.86
N GLY A 238 -8.35 12.64 9.50
CA GLY A 238 -9.21 11.47 9.63
C GLY A 238 -9.18 10.54 8.40
N THR A 239 -8.40 10.84 7.38
CA THR A 239 -8.29 10.03 6.16
C THR A 239 -7.69 8.65 6.48
N ASP A 240 -8.32 7.59 5.98
CA ASP A 240 -7.85 6.22 6.21
C ASP A 240 -6.52 5.95 5.51
N ILE A 241 -5.76 4.98 6.03
CA ILE A 241 -4.52 4.49 5.41
C ILE A 241 -4.79 3.13 4.77
N PRO A 242 -5.00 3.06 3.44
CA PRO A 242 -5.22 1.80 2.75
C PRO A 242 -4.01 0.89 2.81
N LEU A 243 -4.21 -0.34 3.28
CA LEU A 243 -3.22 -1.42 3.30
C LEU A 243 -3.34 -2.34 2.10
N ALA A 244 -4.56 -2.51 1.58
CA ALA A 244 -4.87 -3.35 0.43
C ALA A 244 -5.96 -2.70 -0.43
N ARG A 245 -5.73 -2.59 -1.72
CA ARG A 245 -6.66 -2.00 -2.68
C ARG A 245 -6.80 -2.87 -3.93
N TRP A 246 -7.96 -2.77 -4.59
CA TRP A 246 -8.22 -3.49 -5.82
C TRP A 246 -7.20 -3.18 -6.93
N ALA A 247 -6.70 -1.94 -7.01
CA ALA A 247 -5.63 -1.58 -7.95
C ALA A 247 -4.37 -2.44 -7.76
N ASP A 248 -4.00 -2.71 -6.51
CA ASP A 248 -2.83 -3.54 -6.20
C ASP A 248 -3.06 -4.99 -6.64
N VAL A 249 -4.28 -5.52 -6.44
CA VAL A 249 -4.68 -6.87 -6.89
C VAL A 249 -4.57 -7.01 -8.40
N LEU A 250 -5.06 -6.02 -9.16
CA LEU A 250 -4.98 -6.02 -10.64
C LEU A 250 -3.53 -6.03 -11.13
N LEU A 251 -2.66 -5.23 -10.50
CA LEU A 251 -1.24 -5.16 -10.89
C LEU A 251 -0.48 -6.44 -10.49
N MET A 252 -0.72 -6.96 -9.29
CA MET A 252 -0.12 -8.24 -8.86
C MET A 252 -0.56 -9.41 -9.73
N TYR A 253 -1.82 -9.42 -10.20
CA TYR A 253 -2.30 -10.42 -11.14
C TYR A 253 -1.54 -10.36 -12.46
N ALA A 254 -1.42 -9.17 -13.04
CA ALA A 254 -0.70 -8.99 -14.30
C ALA A 254 0.78 -9.41 -14.18
N GLU A 255 1.43 -9.05 -13.09
CA GLU A 255 2.80 -9.44 -12.81
C GLU A 255 2.94 -10.96 -12.63
N ALA A 256 2.05 -11.59 -11.86
CA ALA A 256 2.06 -13.04 -11.63
C ALA A 256 1.90 -13.84 -12.94
N GLU A 257 1.01 -13.40 -13.85
CA GLU A 257 0.85 -14.04 -15.16
C GLU A 257 2.13 -13.98 -15.98
N VAL A 258 2.76 -12.82 -16.07
CA VAL A 258 3.98 -12.64 -16.89
C VAL A 258 5.14 -13.44 -16.29
N ARG A 259 5.30 -13.40 -14.97
CA ARG A 259 6.37 -14.15 -14.29
C ARG A 259 6.19 -15.66 -14.40
N LYS A 260 4.94 -16.14 -14.27
CA LYS A 260 4.62 -17.56 -14.42
C LYS A 260 4.92 -18.09 -15.82
N THR A 261 4.55 -17.36 -16.85
CA THR A 261 4.69 -17.83 -18.23
C THR A 261 6.06 -17.53 -18.82
N GLY A 262 6.72 -16.48 -18.36
CA GLY A 262 7.95 -15.95 -18.94
C GLY A 262 7.80 -15.49 -20.40
N THR A 263 6.57 -15.25 -20.84
CA THR A 263 6.23 -14.95 -22.22
C THR A 263 5.52 -13.59 -22.35
N VAL A 264 5.02 -13.30 -23.55
CA VAL A 264 4.21 -12.10 -23.82
C VAL A 264 2.99 -12.08 -22.88
N PRO A 265 2.68 -10.93 -22.26
CA PRO A 265 1.52 -10.79 -21.37
C PRO A 265 0.23 -11.20 -22.08
N SER A 266 -0.66 -11.88 -21.36
CA SER A 266 -2.00 -12.19 -21.86
C SER A 266 -2.83 -10.91 -22.04
N VAL A 267 -3.87 -10.98 -22.86
CA VAL A 267 -4.85 -9.89 -22.99
C VAL A 267 -5.47 -9.55 -21.64
N ALA A 268 -5.69 -10.52 -20.78
CA ALA A 268 -6.25 -10.32 -19.44
C ALA A 268 -5.28 -9.54 -18.54
N ALA A 269 -3.99 -9.88 -18.56
CA ALA A 269 -2.95 -9.15 -17.83
C ALA A 269 -2.84 -7.69 -18.29
N ILE A 270 -2.79 -7.46 -19.61
CA ILE A 270 -2.76 -6.12 -20.20
C ILE A 270 -4.01 -5.32 -19.79
N ASN A 271 -5.19 -5.94 -19.84
CA ASN A 271 -6.44 -5.29 -19.44
C ASN A 271 -6.46 -4.93 -17.96
N ALA A 272 -5.88 -5.74 -17.08
CA ALA A 272 -5.76 -5.43 -15.67
C ALA A 272 -4.92 -4.16 -15.43
N VAL A 273 -3.77 -4.04 -16.10
CA VAL A 273 -2.94 -2.83 -16.05
C VAL A 273 -3.68 -1.63 -16.65
N ASN A 274 -4.34 -1.81 -17.80
CA ASN A 274 -5.06 -0.73 -18.50
C ASN A 274 -6.23 -0.17 -17.68
N GLN A 275 -6.90 -0.98 -16.87
CA GLN A 275 -7.91 -0.46 -15.94
C GLN A 275 -7.31 0.57 -14.96
N VAL A 276 -6.13 0.27 -14.40
CA VAL A 276 -5.43 1.18 -13.47
C VAL A 276 -4.93 2.42 -14.21
N ARG A 277 -4.39 2.26 -15.42
CA ARG A 277 -3.93 3.37 -16.28
C ARG A 277 -5.07 4.32 -16.63
N LYS A 278 -6.19 3.80 -17.10
CA LYS A 278 -7.39 4.60 -17.44
C LYS A 278 -7.90 5.40 -16.25
N ARG A 279 -7.91 4.80 -15.03
CA ARG A 279 -8.29 5.51 -13.82
C ARG A 279 -7.35 6.70 -13.54
N ALA A 280 -6.07 6.60 -13.89
CA ALA A 280 -5.10 7.68 -13.80
C ALA A 280 -5.17 8.70 -14.95
N GLY A 281 -6.03 8.49 -15.94
CA GLY A 281 -6.17 9.34 -17.13
C GLY A 281 -5.17 9.03 -18.25
N LEU A 282 -4.52 7.87 -18.18
CA LEU A 282 -3.53 7.43 -19.16
C LEU A 282 -4.17 6.56 -20.26
N SER A 283 -3.56 6.58 -21.41
CA SER A 283 -3.92 5.69 -22.53
C SER A 283 -3.61 4.22 -22.21
N ASP A 284 -4.26 3.32 -22.93
CA ASP A 284 -3.95 1.90 -22.86
C ASP A 284 -2.49 1.65 -23.28
N LEU A 285 -1.91 0.64 -22.66
CA LEU A 285 -0.65 0.09 -23.17
C LEU A 285 -0.88 -0.43 -24.59
N PRO A 286 0.08 -0.24 -25.49
CA PRO A 286 0.03 -0.89 -26.80
C PRO A 286 0.03 -2.41 -26.60
N SER A 287 -0.48 -3.14 -27.60
CA SER A 287 -0.36 -4.59 -27.61
C SER A 287 1.12 -4.97 -27.58
N VAL A 288 1.51 -5.73 -26.55
CA VAL A 288 2.90 -6.16 -26.38
C VAL A 288 3.13 -7.41 -27.23
N THR A 289 4.08 -7.35 -28.14
CA THR A 289 4.44 -8.46 -29.03
C THR A 289 5.74 -9.15 -28.62
N THR A 290 6.45 -8.61 -27.61
CA THR A 290 7.72 -9.13 -27.13
C THR A 290 7.65 -9.41 -25.63
N ASN A 291 8.43 -10.37 -25.17
CA ASN A 291 8.54 -10.66 -23.74
C ASN A 291 9.18 -9.49 -23.01
N THR A 292 8.44 -8.90 -22.08
CA THR A 292 8.94 -7.84 -21.20
C THR A 292 8.83 -8.34 -19.76
N LYS A 293 9.90 -8.97 -19.29
CA LYS A 293 10.07 -9.22 -17.84
C LYS A 293 10.42 -7.92 -17.07
N ASP A 294 10.74 -6.85 -17.79
CA ASP A 294 11.15 -5.55 -17.27
C ASP A 294 9.98 -4.57 -17.08
#